data_3928b561baac188b32c1c05658439ba4
#
_entry.id   3928b561baac188b32c1c05658439ba4
#
_cell.length_a   1.000
_cell.length_b   1.000
_cell.length_c   1.000
_cell.angle_alpha   90.00
_cell.angle_beta   90.00
_cell.angle_gamma   90.00
#
_symmetry.space_group_name_H-M   'P 1'
#
loop_
_entity.id
_entity.type
_entity.pdbx_description
1 polymer ?
#
loop_
_entity_poly.entity_id
_entity_poly.type
_entity_poly.pdbx_seq_one_letter_code
_entity_poly.pdbx_strand_id
1 'polypeptide(L)'
;MTKTLKNYAAAAALLLAASAAHAGPCTQTIASVQAQVDAAIENRAGSDGWKPESLHALRSYQPTPRSLAASEGSSGRLYEYVLDALDRARAADRAADSTTCHQELANARAALER
;
A
#
# COMPACT_ATOMS: atom_id res chain seq x y z
N MET A 1 42.98 3.13 -21.51
CA MET A 1 41.87 3.83 -20.80
C MET A 1 40.49 3.55 -21.39
N THR A 2 40.33 3.20 -22.65
CA THR A 2 39.02 2.98 -23.29
C THR A 2 38.36 1.63 -22.96
N LYS A 3 39.11 0.61 -22.54
CA LYS A 3 38.57 -0.73 -22.18
C LYS A 3 37.86 -0.74 -20.82
N THR A 4 38.28 0.08 -19.87
CA THR A 4 37.67 0.15 -18.53
C THR A 4 36.31 0.84 -18.53
N LEU A 5 36.13 1.86 -19.35
CA LEU A 5 34.85 2.55 -19.47
C LEU A 5 33.73 1.67 -20.06
N LYS A 6 34.06 0.76 -21.00
CA LYS A 6 33.08 -0.19 -21.58
C LYS A 6 32.54 -1.17 -20.54
N ASN A 7 33.36 -1.59 -19.59
CA ASN A 7 32.96 -2.54 -18.57
C ASN A 7 32.03 -1.89 -17.50
N TYR A 8 32.20 -0.61 -17.18
CA TYR A 8 31.32 0.11 -16.26
C TYR A 8 29.93 0.40 -16.87
N ALA A 9 29.88 0.66 -18.17
CA ALA A 9 28.60 0.87 -18.86
C ALA A 9 27.76 -0.40 -18.91
N ALA A 10 28.37 -1.56 -19.10
CA ALA A 10 27.68 -2.85 -19.08
C ALA A 10 27.17 -3.24 -17.68
N ALA A 11 27.93 -2.93 -16.62
CA ALA A 11 27.51 -3.19 -15.24
C ALA A 11 26.36 -2.29 -14.80
N ALA A 12 26.32 -1.02 -15.22
CA ALA A 12 25.23 -0.10 -14.92
C ALA A 12 23.92 -0.51 -15.63
N ALA A 13 23.98 -1.03 -16.84
CA ALA A 13 22.81 -1.52 -17.57
C ALA A 13 22.20 -2.77 -16.92
N LEU A 14 23.01 -3.66 -16.36
CA LEU A 14 22.54 -4.84 -15.64
C LEU A 14 21.84 -4.50 -14.31
N LEU A 15 22.28 -3.46 -13.61
CA LEU A 15 21.63 -3.00 -12.35
C LEU A 15 20.27 -2.37 -12.60
N LEU A 16 20.07 -1.66 -13.70
CA LEU A 16 18.78 -1.08 -14.10
C LEU A 16 17.77 -2.17 -14.54
N ALA A 17 18.22 -3.22 -15.16
CA ALA A 17 17.38 -4.34 -15.58
C ALA A 17 16.87 -5.18 -14.38
N ALA A 18 17.65 -5.29 -13.30
CA ALA A 18 17.26 -6.02 -12.09
C ALA A 18 16.11 -5.37 -11.34
N SER A 19 15.94 -4.06 -11.45
CA SER A 19 14.86 -3.32 -10.77
C SER A 19 13.49 -3.52 -11.44
N ALA A 20 13.44 -3.88 -12.72
CA ALA A 20 12.19 -4.15 -13.45
C ALA A 20 11.63 -5.55 -13.18
N ALA A 21 12.44 -6.46 -12.62
CA ALA A 21 12.06 -7.87 -12.43
C ALA A 21 11.13 -8.11 -11.22
N HIS A 22 10.88 -7.08 -10.38
CA HIS A 22 10.05 -7.20 -9.18
C HIS A 22 8.70 -6.49 -9.26
N ALA A 23 8.42 -5.80 -10.34
CA ALA A 23 7.12 -5.18 -10.56
C ALA A 23 6.13 -6.22 -11.10
N GLY A 24 5.09 -6.50 -10.35
CA GLY A 24 4.01 -7.38 -10.78
C GLY A 24 3.07 -6.68 -11.77
N PRO A 25 2.07 -7.40 -12.30
CA PRO A 25 1.18 -6.90 -13.36
C PRO A 25 0.30 -5.71 -12.93
N CYS A 26 0.14 -5.47 -11.64
CA CYS A 26 -0.69 -4.38 -11.13
C CYS A 26 -0.04 -3.52 -10.03
N THR A 27 1.26 -3.63 -9.84
CA THR A 27 2.03 -2.89 -8.82
C THR A 27 1.73 -1.39 -8.82
N GLN A 28 1.68 -0.76 -9.99
CA GLN A 28 1.40 0.67 -10.11
C GLN A 28 -0.04 1.02 -9.72
N THR A 29 -0.99 0.15 -10.04
CA THR A 29 -2.39 0.33 -9.63
C THR A 29 -2.56 0.18 -8.13
N ILE A 30 -1.83 -0.75 -7.49
CA ILE A 30 -1.77 -0.90 -6.03
C ILE A 30 -1.28 0.40 -5.39
N ALA A 31 -0.20 0.99 -5.90
CA ALA A 31 0.34 2.25 -5.36
C ALA A 31 -0.68 3.40 -5.47
N SER A 32 -1.41 3.48 -6.57
CA SER A 32 -2.47 4.49 -6.75
C SER A 32 -3.63 4.31 -5.76
N VAL A 33 -4.10 3.07 -5.56
CA VAL A 33 -5.18 2.79 -4.60
C VAL A 33 -4.71 3.02 -3.17
N GLN A 34 -3.46 2.64 -2.84
CA GLN A 34 -2.88 2.92 -1.53
C GLN A 34 -2.89 4.42 -1.22
N ALA A 35 -2.47 5.27 -2.16
CA ALA A 35 -2.48 6.72 -1.98
C ALA A 35 -3.90 7.26 -1.74
N GLN A 36 -4.93 6.70 -2.39
CA GLN A 36 -6.32 7.06 -2.14
C GLN A 36 -6.79 6.67 -0.74
N VAL A 37 -6.40 5.49 -0.26
CA VAL A 37 -6.69 5.03 1.11
C VAL A 37 -6.02 5.92 2.14
N ASP A 38 -4.75 6.23 1.96
CA ASP A 38 -3.99 7.08 2.87
C ASP A 38 -4.61 8.47 2.98
N ALA A 39 -4.99 9.07 1.84
CA ALA A 39 -5.69 10.37 1.81
C ALA A 39 -7.06 10.31 2.49
N ALA A 40 -7.81 9.22 2.32
CA ALA A 40 -9.11 9.04 2.97
C ALA A 40 -8.97 8.93 4.50
N ILE A 41 -7.96 8.20 4.97
CA ILE A 41 -7.66 8.07 6.41
C ILE A 41 -7.23 9.42 7.00
N GLU A 42 -6.35 10.16 6.31
CA GLU A 42 -5.92 11.50 6.75
C GLU A 42 -7.09 12.48 6.83
N ASN A 43 -7.92 12.52 5.80
CA ASN A 43 -9.10 13.40 5.78
C ASN A 43 -10.07 13.05 6.91
N ARG A 44 -10.24 11.78 7.20
CA ARG A 44 -11.08 11.32 8.31
C ARG A 44 -10.52 11.73 9.66
N ALA A 45 -9.24 11.47 9.89
CA ALA A 45 -8.55 11.86 11.13
C ALA A 45 -8.62 13.36 11.39
N GLY A 46 -8.55 14.18 10.33
CA GLY A 46 -8.69 15.64 10.43
C GLY A 46 -10.11 16.11 10.74
N SER A 47 -11.15 15.34 10.39
CA SER A 47 -12.57 15.72 10.56
C SER A 47 -13.16 15.32 11.91
N ASP A 48 -12.65 14.26 12.54
CA ASP A 48 -13.24 13.69 13.77
C ASP A 48 -12.84 14.40 15.07
N GLY A 49 -12.01 15.45 15.00
CA GLY A 49 -11.56 16.20 16.16
C GLY A 49 -10.59 15.39 17.06
N TRP A 50 -10.12 16.07 18.11
CA TRP A 50 -9.17 15.47 19.05
C TRP A 50 -9.89 14.46 19.96
N LYS A 51 -9.47 13.19 19.89
CA LYS A 51 -9.90 12.15 20.84
C LYS A 51 -8.74 11.80 21.77
N PRO A 52 -8.98 11.56 23.07
CA PRO A 52 -7.94 11.14 23.99
C PRO A 52 -7.31 9.82 23.52
N GLU A 53 -5.99 9.71 23.67
CA GLU A 53 -5.24 8.51 23.32
C GLU A 53 -5.79 7.28 24.05
N SER A 54 -5.92 6.17 23.33
CA SER A 54 -6.30 4.91 23.94
C SER A 54 -5.18 4.38 24.84
N LEU A 55 -5.55 3.65 25.90
CA LEU A 55 -4.56 2.97 26.77
C LEU A 55 -3.60 2.05 25.98
N HIS A 56 -4.01 1.61 24.78
CA HIS A 56 -3.18 0.80 23.90
C HIS A 56 -2.08 1.63 23.23
N ALA A 57 -2.36 2.88 22.86
CA ALA A 57 -1.38 3.80 22.29
C ALA A 57 -0.32 4.21 23.34
N LEU A 58 -0.70 4.30 24.61
CA LEU A 58 0.20 4.63 25.73
C LEU A 58 1.19 3.50 26.07
N ARG A 59 1.01 2.28 25.57
CA ARG A 59 1.84 1.11 25.86
C ARG A 59 2.99 0.87 24.88
N SER A 60 3.56 1.91 24.28
CA SER A 60 4.77 1.86 23.47
C SER A 60 4.68 1.08 22.14
N TYR A 61 3.48 0.84 21.64
CA TYR A 61 3.31 0.28 20.31
C TYR A 61 3.22 1.40 19.28
N GLN A 62 4.10 1.36 18.29
CA GLN A 62 4.00 2.30 17.19
C GLN A 62 2.67 2.09 16.46
N PRO A 63 1.84 3.13 16.30
CA PRO A 63 0.56 3.00 15.62
C PRO A 63 0.75 2.50 14.19
N THR A 64 0.06 1.44 13.84
CA THR A 64 -0.04 0.98 12.46
C THR A 64 -1.33 1.50 11.84
N PRO A 65 -1.44 1.63 10.51
CA PRO A 65 -2.69 2.00 9.85
C PRO A 65 -3.86 1.12 10.32
N ARG A 66 -3.63 -0.17 10.52
CA ARG A 66 -4.64 -1.11 11.00
C ARG A 66 -5.06 -0.86 12.45
N SER A 67 -4.12 -0.53 13.35
CA SER A 67 -4.47 -0.24 14.75
C SER A 67 -5.22 1.08 14.89
N LEU A 68 -4.92 2.06 14.06
CA LEU A 68 -5.67 3.31 13.98
C LEU A 68 -7.09 3.07 13.46
N ALA A 69 -7.23 2.30 12.38
CA ALA A 69 -8.53 1.93 11.83
C ALA A 69 -9.40 1.19 12.87
N ALA A 70 -8.83 0.26 13.63
CA ALA A 70 -9.56 -0.47 14.67
C ALA A 70 -10.08 0.44 15.80
N SER A 71 -9.45 1.58 16.08
CA SER A 71 -9.88 2.53 17.11
C SER A 71 -11.05 3.42 16.67
N GLU A 72 -11.39 3.46 15.39
CA GLU A 72 -12.36 4.39 14.79
C GLU A 72 -13.79 3.81 14.64
N GLY A 73 -14.09 2.65 15.20
CA GLY A 73 -15.43 2.07 15.20
C GLY A 73 -15.90 1.60 13.82
N SER A 74 -17.07 2.06 13.35
CA SER A 74 -17.63 1.62 12.06
C SER A 74 -16.81 2.06 10.86
N SER A 75 -16.24 3.26 10.91
CA SER A 75 -15.30 3.76 9.89
C SER A 75 -14.00 2.96 9.89
N GLY A 76 -13.54 2.56 11.07
CA GLY A 76 -12.37 1.69 11.22
C GLY A 76 -12.53 0.35 10.52
N ARG A 77 -13.68 -0.30 10.65
CA ARG A 77 -13.97 -1.57 9.96
C ARG A 77 -13.95 -1.44 8.44
N LEU A 78 -14.39 -0.29 7.91
CA LEU A 78 -14.31 -0.01 6.48
C LEU A 78 -12.86 0.02 6.02
N TYR A 79 -12.00 0.76 6.72
CA TYR A 79 -10.58 0.86 6.37
C TYR A 79 -9.84 -0.47 6.58
N GLU A 80 -10.18 -1.27 7.60
CA GLU A 80 -9.65 -2.63 7.73
C GLU A 80 -9.97 -3.48 6.51
N TYR A 81 -11.21 -3.47 6.05
CA TYR A 81 -11.61 -4.20 4.84
C TYR A 81 -10.82 -3.75 3.60
N VAL A 82 -10.64 -2.43 3.42
CA VAL A 82 -9.88 -1.87 2.29
C VAL A 82 -8.41 -2.27 2.37
N LEU A 83 -7.80 -2.22 3.55
CA LEU A 83 -6.41 -2.63 3.77
C LEU A 83 -6.22 -4.13 3.51
N ASP A 84 -7.17 -4.97 3.92
CA ASP A 84 -7.14 -6.40 3.63
C ASP A 84 -7.26 -6.69 2.13
N ALA A 85 -8.09 -5.94 1.41
CA ALA A 85 -8.19 -6.05 -0.04
C ALA A 85 -6.87 -5.66 -0.73
N LEU A 86 -6.19 -4.61 -0.26
CA LEU A 86 -4.86 -4.21 -0.73
C LEU A 86 -3.81 -5.31 -0.46
N ASP A 87 -3.85 -5.94 0.70
CA ASP A 87 -2.92 -7.03 1.04
C ASP A 87 -3.14 -8.25 0.14
N ARG A 88 -4.40 -8.60 -0.16
CA ARG A 88 -4.72 -9.65 -1.14
C ARG A 88 -4.29 -9.27 -2.56
N ALA A 89 -4.47 -8.01 -2.96
CA ALA A 89 -3.98 -7.52 -4.25
C ALA A 89 -2.46 -7.64 -4.38
N ARG A 90 -1.72 -7.29 -3.33
CA ARG A 90 -0.25 -7.46 -3.29
C ARG A 90 0.17 -8.93 -3.38
N ALA A 91 -0.55 -9.81 -2.71
CA ALA A 91 -0.29 -11.26 -2.79
C ALA A 91 -0.51 -11.79 -4.21
N ALA A 92 -1.61 -11.39 -4.86
CA ALA A 92 -1.91 -11.73 -6.25
C ALA A 92 -0.87 -11.15 -7.23
N ASP A 93 -0.42 -9.91 -7.00
CA ASP A 93 0.61 -9.25 -7.81
C ASP A 93 1.94 -10.02 -7.77
N ARG A 94 2.36 -10.45 -6.57
CA ARG A 94 3.57 -11.30 -6.42
C ARG A 94 3.42 -12.68 -7.08
N ALA A 95 2.19 -13.20 -7.18
CA ALA A 95 1.88 -14.45 -7.86
C ALA A 95 1.67 -14.29 -9.37
N ALA A 96 1.82 -13.07 -9.91
CA ALA A 96 1.52 -12.70 -11.30
C ALA A 96 0.05 -12.99 -11.71
N ASP A 97 -0.87 -13.03 -10.74
CA ASP A 97 -2.30 -13.17 -10.94
C ASP A 97 -2.95 -11.79 -11.11
N SER A 98 -2.94 -11.28 -12.33
CA SER A 98 -3.49 -9.97 -12.65
C SER A 98 -5.00 -9.89 -12.44
N THR A 99 -5.73 -10.97 -12.66
CA THR A 99 -7.19 -11.02 -12.53
C THR A 99 -7.61 -10.80 -11.08
N THR A 100 -7.07 -11.59 -10.16
CA THR A 100 -7.33 -11.46 -8.72
C THR A 100 -6.85 -10.11 -8.21
N CYS A 101 -5.66 -9.64 -8.66
CA CYS A 101 -5.16 -8.34 -8.24
C CYS A 101 -6.12 -7.20 -8.61
N HIS A 102 -6.58 -7.12 -9.85
CA HIS A 102 -7.52 -6.08 -10.27
C HIS A 102 -8.88 -6.20 -9.59
N GLN A 103 -9.35 -7.42 -9.32
CA GLN A 103 -10.59 -7.66 -8.59
C GLN A 103 -10.51 -7.10 -7.16
N GLU A 104 -9.44 -7.37 -6.44
CA GLU A 104 -9.25 -6.87 -5.07
C GLU A 104 -9.09 -5.34 -5.03
N LEU A 105 -8.43 -4.75 -6.03
CA LEU A 105 -8.33 -3.29 -6.15
C LEU A 105 -9.68 -2.64 -6.47
N ALA A 106 -10.52 -3.28 -7.28
CA ALA A 106 -11.89 -2.82 -7.53
C ALA A 106 -12.75 -2.87 -6.25
N ASN A 107 -12.61 -3.94 -5.46
CA ASN A 107 -13.28 -4.07 -4.16
C ASN A 107 -12.86 -2.96 -3.18
N ALA A 108 -11.55 -2.65 -3.12
CA ALA A 108 -11.02 -1.59 -2.27
C ALA A 108 -11.59 -0.21 -2.67
N ARG A 109 -11.60 0.13 -3.95
CA ARG A 109 -12.17 1.40 -4.45
C ARG A 109 -13.65 1.51 -4.17
N ALA A 110 -14.44 0.47 -4.49
CA ALA A 110 -15.88 0.47 -4.24
C ALA A 110 -16.23 0.63 -2.75
N ALA A 111 -15.37 0.18 -1.85
CA ALA A 111 -15.53 0.39 -0.42
C ALA A 111 -15.25 1.84 -0.01
N LEU A 112 -14.28 2.52 -0.62
CA LEU A 112 -13.95 3.93 -0.33
C LEU A 112 -15.03 4.92 -0.80
N GLU A 113 -15.83 4.55 -1.81
CA GLU A 113 -16.87 5.38 -2.39
C GLU A 113 -18.21 5.35 -1.60
N ARG A 114 -18.32 4.54 -0.55
CA ARG A 114 -19.55 4.38 0.29
C ARG A 114 -19.56 5.35 1.45
#